data_1a70215677a04289315d2d8cdb5addc7
#
_entry.id   1a70215677a04289315d2d8cdb5addc7
#
_cell.length_a   1.000
_cell.length_b   1.000
_cell.length_c   1.000
_cell.angle_alpha   90.00
_cell.angle_beta   90.00
_cell.angle_gamma   90.00
#
_symmetry.space_group_name_H-M   'P 1'
#
loop_
_entity.id
_entity.type
_entity.pdbx_description
1 polymer ?
#
loop_
_entity_poly.entity_id
_entity_poly.type
_entity_poly.pdbx_seq_one_letter_code
_entity_poly.pdbx_strand_id
1 'polypeptide(L)'
;REISSMVSLKSVDDAINLLKETKKRFGDNVTAFEFISQSCLVAINDFLSHIKLPLGHEDSWQVIFEIINHSEDDLSEFLEKQLSEDLIKNALIAKNEKDRNDFWLVRHSISEAEKLSGRGVHHDISLPITKIPEFLQTTIPAMEKVAGKSIVYTFGHLGDGNLHFTKKQPEDMDGDQFMRFSKEINAVVHENAEFLGGSFSAEHGIGSKLKDDLIKYSDPTKVDLMKKIKKTLDPKNIMNPDKLIDI
;
A
#
# COMPACT_ATOMS: atom_id res chain seq x y z
N ARG A 1 -0.58 -22.88 14.17
CA ARG A 1 0.38 -22.76 13.06
C ARG A 1 -0.20 -21.73 12.08
N GLU A 2 0.65 -20.87 11.55
CA GLU A 2 0.31 -19.90 10.51
C GLU A 2 0.56 -20.55 9.15
N ILE A 3 -0.38 -20.34 8.21
CA ILE A 3 -0.30 -20.86 6.84
C ILE A 3 -0.34 -19.67 5.90
N SER A 4 0.66 -19.56 5.03
CA SER A 4 0.81 -18.47 4.09
C SER A 4 0.45 -18.91 2.67
N SER A 5 -0.21 -18.05 1.94
CA SER A 5 -0.52 -18.23 0.52
C SER A 5 -0.11 -17.01 -0.29
N MET A 6 0.29 -17.24 -1.52
CA MET A 6 0.53 -16.21 -2.52
C MET A 6 -0.31 -16.51 -3.75
N VAL A 7 -1.06 -15.52 -4.23
CA VAL A 7 -1.95 -15.67 -5.38
C VAL A 7 -1.76 -14.53 -6.38
N SER A 8 -2.07 -14.78 -7.65
CA SER A 8 -2.09 -13.75 -8.68
C SER A 8 -3.49 -13.49 -9.21
N LEU A 9 -3.76 -12.23 -9.60
CA LEU A 9 -5.08 -11.73 -9.96
C LEU A 9 -4.99 -10.78 -11.17
N LYS A 10 -6.16 -10.50 -11.78
CA LYS A 10 -6.28 -9.62 -12.95
C LYS A 10 -6.41 -8.15 -12.56
N SER A 11 -7.03 -7.85 -11.41
CA SER A 11 -7.39 -6.50 -11.02
C SER A 11 -7.34 -6.29 -9.50
N VAL A 12 -7.34 -5.02 -9.08
CA VAL A 12 -7.50 -4.65 -7.67
C VAL A 12 -8.92 -4.99 -7.15
N ASP A 13 -9.93 -4.95 -8.01
CA ASP A 13 -11.29 -5.36 -7.65
C ASP A 13 -11.32 -6.85 -7.30
N ASP A 14 -10.60 -7.70 -8.04
CA ASP A 14 -10.44 -9.11 -7.70
C ASP A 14 -9.73 -9.32 -6.36
N ALA A 15 -8.71 -8.48 -6.05
CA ALA A 15 -8.04 -8.54 -4.75
C ALA A 15 -8.99 -8.20 -3.59
N ILE A 16 -9.87 -7.20 -3.78
CA ILE A 16 -10.91 -6.82 -2.80
C ILE A 16 -11.94 -7.94 -2.64
N ASN A 17 -12.38 -8.53 -3.74
CA ASN A 17 -13.31 -9.66 -3.71
C ASN A 17 -12.67 -10.88 -3.03
N LEU A 18 -11.41 -11.17 -3.31
CA LEU A 18 -10.66 -12.23 -2.62
C LEU A 18 -10.58 -11.97 -1.12
N LEU A 19 -10.27 -10.75 -0.69
CA LEU A 19 -10.26 -10.37 0.73
C LEU A 19 -11.62 -10.64 1.38
N LYS A 20 -12.72 -10.28 0.71
CA LYS A 20 -14.07 -10.52 1.19
C LYS A 20 -14.36 -12.03 1.35
N GLU A 21 -14.04 -12.83 0.35
CA GLU A 21 -14.25 -14.28 0.41
C GLU A 21 -13.33 -14.95 1.45
N THR A 22 -12.07 -14.47 1.58
CA THR A 22 -11.12 -14.93 2.61
C THR A 22 -11.67 -14.62 4.01
N LYS A 23 -12.11 -13.41 4.27
CA LYS A 23 -12.72 -13.02 5.58
C LYS A 23 -14.02 -13.78 5.85
N LYS A 24 -14.83 -14.05 4.83
CA LYS A 24 -16.05 -14.85 4.96
C LYS A 24 -15.77 -16.32 5.33
N ARG A 25 -14.69 -16.91 4.80
CA ARG A 25 -14.30 -18.31 5.05
C ARG A 25 -13.55 -18.48 6.37
N PHE A 26 -12.62 -17.57 6.70
CA PHE A 26 -11.67 -17.71 7.78
C PHE A 26 -11.88 -16.71 8.94
N GLY A 27 -12.69 -15.67 8.76
CA GLY A 27 -13.02 -14.68 9.80
C GLY A 27 -11.79 -13.97 10.35
N ASP A 28 -11.73 -13.89 11.68
CA ASP A 28 -10.63 -13.24 12.40
C ASP A 28 -9.31 -14.06 12.42
N ASN A 29 -9.34 -15.25 11.78
CA ASN A 29 -8.12 -16.05 11.60
C ASN A 29 -7.26 -15.56 10.42
N VAL A 30 -7.67 -14.55 9.67
CA VAL A 30 -6.83 -13.89 8.65
C VAL A 30 -5.92 -12.89 9.35
N THR A 31 -4.62 -13.18 9.39
CA THR A 31 -3.63 -12.39 10.15
C THR A 31 -2.85 -11.39 9.29
N ALA A 32 -2.80 -11.63 7.97
CA ALA A 32 -2.18 -10.72 7.00
C ALA A 32 -2.92 -10.78 5.66
N PHE A 33 -2.99 -9.64 4.97
CA PHE A 33 -3.51 -9.56 3.60
C PHE A 33 -2.85 -8.40 2.86
N GLU A 34 -1.76 -8.72 2.17
CA GLU A 34 -0.92 -7.78 1.43
C GLU A 34 -1.24 -7.85 -0.06
N PHE A 35 -1.30 -6.70 -0.73
CA PHE A 35 -1.42 -6.68 -2.18
C PHE A 35 -0.26 -5.93 -2.83
N ILE A 36 0.10 -6.32 -4.05
CA ILE A 36 1.29 -5.89 -4.77
C ILE A 36 0.93 -5.70 -6.23
N SER A 37 1.16 -4.49 -6.77
CA SER A 37 0.97 -4.22 -8.19
C SER A 37 2.09 -4.83 -9.05
N GLN A 38 1.78 -5.10 -10.31
CA GLN A 38 2.75 -5.60 -11.29
C GLN A 38 4.00 -4.72 -11.38
N SER A 39 3.84 -3.40 -11.34
CA SER A 39 4.97 -2.47 -11.40
C SER A 39 6.00 -2.70 -10.30
N CYS A 40 5.56 -3.06 -9.08
CA CYS A 40 6.44 -3.43 -7.98
C CYS A 40 7.20 -4.72 -8.26
N LEU A 41 6.53 -5.73 -8.82
CA LEU A 41 7.13 -7.01 -9.17
C LEU A 41 8.17 -6.87 -10.29
N VAL A 42 7.84 -6.08 -11.31
CA VAL A 42 8.79 -5.72 -12.39
C VAL A 42 10.02 -5.02 -11.81
N ALA A 43 9.84 -4.07 -10.89
CA ALA A 43 10.96 -3.40 -10.26
C ALA A 43 11.87 -4.37 -9.47
N ILE A 44 11.31 -5.34 -8.75
CA ILE A 44 12.09 -6.38 -8.07
C ILE A 44 12.87 -7.21 -9.10
N ASN A 45 12.22 -7.66 -10.17
CA ASN A 45 12.86 -8.42 -11.24
C ASN A 45 14.05 -7.67 -11.86
N ASP A 46 13.88 -6.38 -12.13
CA ASP A 46 14.87 -5.58 -12.86
C ASP A 46 16.02 -5.12 -11.99
N PHE A 47 15.77 -4.78 -10.74
CA PHE A 47 16.77 -4.17 -9.85
C PHE A 47 17.29 -5.13 -8.78
N LEU A 48 16.57 -6.22 -8.47
CA LEU A 48 16.93 -7.20 -7.43
C LEU A 48 16.86 -8.64 -7.98
N SER A 49 17.52 -8.90 -9.11
CA SER A 49 17.45 -10.17 -9.85
C SER A 49 17.84 -11.42 -9.04
N HIS A 50 18.45 -11.26 -7.87
CA HIS A 50 18.73 -12.35 -6.93
C HIS A 50 17.49 -12.81 -6.15
N ILE A 51 16.40 -12.01 -6.14
CA ILE A 51 15.14 -12.35 -5.49
C ILE A 51 14.25 -13.10 -6.48
N LYS A 52 13.85 -14.30 -6.12
CA LYS A 52 12.92 -15.08 -6.92
C LYS A 52 11.49 -14.58 -6.71
N LEU A 53 10.76 -14.45 -7.80
CA LEU A 53 9.32 -14.18 -7.79
C LEU A 53 8.58 -15.51 -7.97
N PRO A 54 7.97 -16.08 -6.91
CA PRO A 54 7.38 -17.43 -6.96
C PRO A 54 6.27 -17.57 -8.00
N LEU A 55 5.49 -16.50 -8.25
CA LEU A 55 4.42 -16.45 -9.27
C LEU A 55 4.81 -15.61 -10.50
N GLY A 56 6.09 -15.27 -10.69
CA GLY A 56 6.50 -14.37 -11.78
C GLY A 56 6.05 -12.92 -11.56
N HIS A 57 5.99 -12.15 -12.66
CA HIS A 57 5.62 -10.73 -12.64
C HIS A 57 4.68 -10.35 -13.80
N GLU A 58 4.08 -11.34 -14.46
CA GLU A 58 3.25 -11.14 -15.66
C GLU A 58 1.82 -10.72 -15.31
N ASP A 59 1.32 -11.16 -14.16
CA ASP A 59 -0.03 -10.82 -13.72
C ASP A 59 -0.10 -9.42 -13.09
N SER A 60 -1.24 -8.75 -13.28
CA SER A 60 -1.41 -7.35 -12.89
C SER A 60 -1.29 -7.10 -11.39
N TRP A 61 -1.73 -8.08 -10.58
CA TRP A 61 -1.72 -7.99 -9.12
C TRP A 61 -1.34 -9.31 -8.48
N GLN A 62 -0.68 -9.23 -7.33
CA GLN A 62 -0.46 -10.40 -6.46
C GLN A 62 -0.91 -10.06 -5.04
N VAL A 63 -1.33 -11.09 -4.32
CA VAL A 63 -1.72 -11.00 -2.92
C VAL A 63 -0.96 -12.07 -2.14
N ILE A 64 -0.41 -11.66 -0.99
CA ILE A 64 0.09 -12.56 0.05
C ILE A 64 -0.87 -12.47 1.21
N PHE A 65 -1.39 -13.61 1.67
CA PHE A 65 -2.21 -13.61 2.88
C PHE A 65 -1.88 -14.80 3.78
N GLU A 66 -2.16 -14.62 5.05
CA GLU A 66 -1.88 -15.61 6.09
C GLU A 66 -3.13 -15.89 6.91
N ILE A 67 -3.29 -17.15 7.28
CA ILE A 67 -4.37 -17.64 8.14
C ILE A 67 -3.80 -18.46 9.28
N ILE A 68 -4.51 -18.47 10.43
CA ILE A 68 -4.22 -19.32 11.60
C ILE A 68 -5.41 -20.22 11.91
N ASN A 69 -5.18 -21.24 12.75
CA ASN A 69 -6.23 -22.11 13.28
C ASN A 69 -7.02 -22.92 12.22
N HIS A 70 -6.47 -23.10 11.02
CA HIS A 70 -7.01 -23.90 9.94
C HIS A 70 -5.99 -24.91 9.42
N SER A 71 -6.42 -25.86 8.61
CA SER A 71 -5.55 -26.84 7.94
C SER A 71 -5.08 -26.33 6.58
N GLU A 72 -4.02 -26.96 6.04
CA GLU A 72 -3.61 -26.71 4.64
C GLU A 72 -4.68 -27.18 3.66
N ASP A 73 -5.44 -28.24 4.00
CA ASP A 73 -6.54 -28.75 3.19
C ASP A 73 -7.70 -27.73 3.10
N ASP A 74 -8.05 -27.08 4.23
CA ASP A 74 -9.07 -26.00 4.24
C ASP A 74 -8.68 -24.85 3.29
N LEU A 75 -7.39 -24.45 3.31
CA LEU A 75 -6.88 -23.41 2.44
C LEU A 75 -6.83 -23.87 0.98
N SER A 76 -6.42 -25.10 0.72
CA SER A 76 -6.39 -25.67 -0.62
C SER A 76 -7.78 -25.71 -1.26
N GLU A 77 -8.78 -26.21 -0.54
CA GLU A 77 -10.18 -26.23 -0.98
C GLU A 77 -10.69 -24.81 -1.30
N PHE A 78 -10.36 -23.84 -0.43
CA PHE A 78 -10.71 -22.45 -0.65
C PHE A 78 -10.09 -21.92 -1.95
N LEU A 79 -8.77 -22.10 -2.14
CA LEU A 79 -8.06 -21.61 -3.32
C LEU A 79 -8.51 -22.29 -4.62
N GLU A 80 -8.75 -23.60 -4.60
CA GLU A 80 -9.30 -24.34 -5.74
C GLU A 80 -10.65 -23.79 -6.18
N LYS A 81 -11.51 -23.44 -5.21
CA LYS A 81 -12.78 -22.77 -5.50
C LYS A 81 -12.55 -21.41 -6.17
N GLN A 82 -11.66 -20.57 -5.64
CA GLN A 82 -11.39 -19.25 -6.22
C GLN A 82 -10.79 -19.35 -7.64
N LEU A 83 -9.97 -20.37 -7.90
CA LEU A 83 -9.45 -20.68 -9.24
C LEU A 83 -10.59 -21.10 -10.19
N SER A 84 -11.50 -21.96 -9.73
CA SER A 84 -12.62 -22.44 -10.54
C SER A 84 -13.63 -21.33 -10.89
N GLU A 85 -13.75 -20.32 -10.04
CA GLU A 85 -14.59 -19.12 -10.22
C GLU A 85 -13.87 -18.01 -11.00
N ASP A 86 -12.63 -18.23 -11.47
CA ASP A 86 -11.77 -17.28 -12.20
C ASP A 86 -11.51 -15.98 -11.42
N LEU A 87 -11.63 -16.03 -10.08
CA LEU A 87 -11.29 -14.89 -9.22
C LEU A 87 -9.77 -14.72 -9.05
N ILE A 88 -9.04 -15.82 -9.00
CA ILE A 88 -7.58 -15.84 -9.00
C ILE A 88 -7.05 -16.62 -10.20
N LYS A 89 -5.83 -16.30 -10.65
CA LYS A 89 -5.19 -16.98 -11.80
C LYS A 89 -4.27 -18.12 -11.38
N ASN A 90 -3.48 -17.88 -10.34
CA ASN A 90 -2.54 -18.84 -9.78
C ASN A 90 -2.54 -18.74 -8.26
N ALA A 91 -2.19 -19.84 -7.61
CA ALA A 91 -2.06 -19.89 -6.16
C ALA A 91 -0.89 -20.79 -5.74
N LEU A 92 -0.19 -20.39 -4.70
CA LEU A 92 0.81 -21.18 -4.00
C LEU A 92 0.50 -21.17 -2.50
N ILE A 93 0.68 -22.32 -1.86
CA ILE A 93 0.66 -22.46 -0.40
C ILE A 93 2.09 -22.76 0.06
N ALA A 94 2.58 -22.03 1.03
CA ALA A 94 3.90 -22.26 1.62
C ALA A 94 3.92 -23.62 2.34
N LYS A 95 4.78 -24.52 1.90
CA LYS A 95 4.92 -25.89 2.47
C LYS A 95 5.82 -25.92 3.71
N ASN A 96 6.65 -24.88 3.87
CA ASN A 96 7.63 -24.79 4.92
C ASN A 96 7.97 -23.31 5.18
N GLU A 97 8.77 -23.04 6.24
CA GLU A 97 9.21 -21.67 6.57
C GLU A 97 10.00 -20.99 5.46
N LYS A 98 10.77 -21.75 4.67
CA LYS A 98 11.52 -21.16 3.56
C LYS A 98 10.57 -20.58 2.51
N ASP A 99 9.53 -21.31 2.11
CA ASP A 99 8.56 -20.83 1.13
C ASP A 99 7.83 -19.58 1.67
N ARG A 100 7.44 -19.60 2.95
CA ARG A 100 6.86 -18.45 3.62
C ARG A 100 7.80 -17.24 3.58
N ASN A 101 9.04 -17.42 3.94
CA ASN A 101 10.05 -16.36 3.92
C ASN A 101 10.31 -15.84 2.51
N ASP A 102 10.27 -16.70 1.49
CA ASP A 102 10.41 -16.30 0.09
C ASP A 102 9.22 -15.40 -0.35
N PHE A 103 7.98 -15.69 0.08
CA PHE A 103 6.82 -14.81 -0.18
C PHE A 103 6.99 -13.44 0.46
N TRP A 104 7.32 -13.42 1.75
CA TRP A 104 7.53 -12.16 2.48
C TRP A 104 8.75 -11.39 1.99
N LEU A 105 9.78 -12.08 1.51
CA LEU A 105 10.94 -11.43 0.91
C LEU A 105 10.55 -10.60 -0.30
N VAL A 106 9.64 -11.10 -1.16
CA VAL A 106 9.09 -10.30 -2.28
C VAL A 106 8.48 -9.01 -1.75
N ARG A 107 7.59 -9.10 -0.75
CA ARG A 107 6.90 -7.93 -0.17
C ARG A 107 7.86 -6.92 0.45
N HIS A 108 8.84 -7.39 1.22
CA HIS A 108 9.81 -6.52 1.91
C HIS A 108 10.82 -5.88 0.96
N SER A 109 11.07 -6.48 -0.18
CA SER A 109 12.06 -5.98 -1.16
C SER A 109 11.53 -4.85 -2.04
N ILE A 110 10.21 -4.59 -2.03
CA ILE A 110 9.60 -3.55 -2.87
C ILE A 110 10.24 -2.18 -2.61
N SER A 111 10.40 -1.80 -1.34
CA SER A 111 10.96 -0.49 -0.98
C SER A 111 12.43 -0.32 -1.41
N GLU A 112 13.21 -1.40 -1.49
CA GLU A 112 14.57 -1.37 -1.99
C GLU A 112 14.58 -1.24 -3.52
N ALA A 113 13.79 -2.07 -4.22
CA ALA A 113 13.65 -2.00 -5.68
C ALA A 113 13.14 -0.62 -6.12
N GLU A 114 12.19 -0.06 -5.39
CA GLU A 114 11.66 1.28 -5.61
C GLU A 114 12.76 2.37 -5.49
N LYS A 115 13.63 2.29 -4.51
CA LYS A 115 14.76 3.24 -4.36
C LYS A 115 15.74 3.13 -5.51
N LEU A 116 16.04 1.92 -5.97
CA LEU A 116 16.98 1.67 -7.07
C LEU A 116 16.41 2.15 -8.42
N SER A 117 15.11 2.19 -8.60
CA SER A 117 14.45 2.62 -9.84
C SER A 117 14.41 4.14 -10.05
N GLY A 118 15.13 4.93 -9.27
CA GLY A 118 15.22 6.38 -9.42
C GLY A 118 14.34 7.16 -8.44
N ARG A 119 14.15 8.47 -8.67
CA ARG A 119 13.41 9.34 -7.76
C ARG A 119 11.90 9.06 -7.77
N GLY A 120 11.24 9.27 -6.63
CA GLY A 120 9.80 9.10 -6.47
C GLY A 120 9.22 10.06 -5.44
N VAL A 121 7.93 10.35 -5.59
CA VAL A 121 7.11 11.03 -4.58
C VAL A 121 6.26 9.97 -3.90
N HIS A 122 6.54 9.73 -2.63
CA HIS A 122 6.01 8.62 -1.84
C HIS A 122 4.86 9.08 -0.97
N HIS A 123 3.83 8.26 -0.90
CA HIS A 123 2.66 8.47 -0.04
C HIS A 123 2.36 7.21 0.75
N ASP A 124 1.90 7.42 1.97
CA ASP A 124 1.38 6.41 2.88
C ASP A 124 -0.04 6.85 3.27
N ILE A 125 -1.02 6.37 2.54
CA ILE A 125 -2.43 6.78 2.66
C ILE A 125 -3.30 5.61 3.09
N SER A 126 -4.47 5.91 3.62
CA SER A 126 -5.51 4.91 3.82
C SER A 126 -6.81 5.31 3.14
N LEU A 127 -7.57 4.32 2.72
CA LEU A 127 -8.86 4.48 2.04
C LEU A 127 -9.86 3.45 2.56
N PRO A 128 -11.16 3.75 2.53
CA PRO A 128 -12.15 2.68 2.57
C PRO A 128 -11.82 1.68 1.46
N ILE A 129 -11.69 0.39 1.78
CA ILE A 129 -11.17 -0.64 0.87
C ILE A 129 -11.89 -0.61 -0.49
N THR A 130 -13.21 -0.43 -0.48
CA THR A 130 -14.03 -0.37 -1.70
C THR A 130 -13.78 0.87 -2.56
N LYS A 131 -13.02 1.86 -2.06
CA LYS A 131 -12.67 3.09 -2.77
C LYS A 131 -11.29 3.05 -3.42
N ILE A 132 -10.52 2.01 -3.15
CA ILE A 132 -9.18 1.85 -3.74
C ILE A 132 -9.20 1.83 -5.28
N PRO A 133 -10.09 1.08 -5.97
CA PRO A 133 -10.16 1.12 -7.44
C PRO A 133 -10.45 2.52 -7.98
N GLU A 134 -11.43 3.23 -7.41
CA GLU A 134 -11.79 4.59 -7.79
C GLU A 134 -10.62 5.55 -7.59
N PHE A 135 -9.91 5.42 -6.46
CA PHE A 135 -8.71 6.20 -6.17
C PHE A 135 -7.63 6.01 -7.23
N LEU A 136 -7.29 4.78 -7.58
CA LEU A 136 -6.27 4.48 -8.59
C LEU A 136 -6.68 5.04 -9.97
N GLN A 137 -7.94 4.85 -10.37
CA GLN A 137 -8.47 5.30 -11.66
C GLN A 137 -8.49 6.83 -11.81
N THR A 138 -8.69 7.56 -10.72
CA THR A 138 -8.79 9.03 -10.74
C THR A 138 -7.46 9.71 -10.47
N THR A 139 -6.68 9.19 -9.52
CA THR A 139 -5.45 9.82 -9.02
C THR A 139 -4.28 9.64 -9.99
N ILE A 140 -4.11 8.45 -10.59
CA ILE A 140 -3.00 8.21 -11.53
C ILE A 140 -3.06 9.17 -12.72
N PRO A 141 -4.19 9.31 -13.45
CA PRO A 141 -4.26 10.28 -14.54
C PRO A 141 -4.12 11.73 -14.09
N ALA A 142 -4.58 12.07 -12.87
CA ALA A 142 -4.42 13.42 -12.33
C ALA A 142 -2.95 13.75 -12.06
N MET A 143 -2.18 12.83 -11.49
CA MET A 143 -0.72 13.00 -11.31
C MET A 143 0.04 13.06 -12.64
N GLU A 144 -0.41 12.32 -13.66
CA GLU A 144 0.19 12.36 -15.01
C GLU A 144 0.02 13.74 -15.67
N LYS A 145 -1.10 14.41 -15.44
CA LYS A 145 -1.33 15.80 -15.90
C LYS A 145 -0.38 16.79 -15.24
N VAL A 146 0.02 16.55 -14.00
CA VAL A 146 0.94 17.42 -13.24
C VAL A 146 2.39 17.23 -13.66
N ALA A 147 2.85 15.99 -13.76
CA ALA A 147 4.28 15.69 -13.87
C ALA A 147 4.61 14.64 -14.95
N GLY A 148 3.77 14.52 -15.97
CA GLY A 148 3.99 13.56 -17.05
C GLY A 148 3.66 12.12 -16.68
N LYS A 149 3.62 11.26 -17.70
CA LYS A 149 3.35 9.83 -17.56
C LYS A 149 4.57 9.11 -17.00
N SER A 150 4.39 8.28 -15.98
CA SER A 150 5.45 7.46 -15.41
C SER A 150 4.88 6.27 -14.65
N ILE A 151 5.76 5.38 -14.21
CA ILE A 151 5.40 4.24 -13.36
C ILE A 151 4.83 4.73 -12.04
N VAL A 152 3.79 4.04 -11.57
CA VAL A 152 3.25 4.20 -10.23
C VAL A 152 3.36 2.85 -9.51
N TYR A 153 4.05 2.83 -8.39
CA TYR A 153 4.11 1.68 -7.50
C TYR A 153 2.94 1.74 -6.52
N THR A 154 2.26 0.62 -6.38
CA THR A 154 1.14 0.49 -5.44
C THR A 154 1.23 -0.86 -4.74
N PHE A 155 1.34 -0.84 -3.43
CA PHE A 155 1.33 -2.04 -2.58
C PHE A 155 0.88 -1.64 -1.18
N GLY A 156 0.56 -2.61 -0.32
CA GLY A 156 0.20 -2.29 1.06
C GLY A 156 -0.69 -3.31 1.73
N HIS A 157 -1.24 -2.91 2.87
CA HIS A 157 -2.07 -3.71 3.75
C HIS A 157 -3.54 -3.58 3.31
N LEU A 158 -3.96 -4.41 2.34
CA LEU A 158 -5.32 -4.29 1.79
C LEU A 158 -6.39 -4.51 2.87
N GLY A 159 -6.08 -5.38 3.87
CA GLY A 159 -6.97 -5.65 4.99
C GLY A 159 -7.39 -4.41 5.79
N ASP A 160 -6.53 -3.39 5.83
CA ASP A 160 -6.69 -2.14 6.57
C ASP A 160 -6.96 -0.93 5.66
N GLY A 161 -6.95 -1.15 4.34
CA GLY A 161 -7.10 -0.08 3.35
C GLY A 161 -5.87 0.84 3.23
N ASN A 162 -4.71 0.41 3.78
CA ASN A 162 -3.46 1.16 3.67
C ASN A 162 -2.80 0.91 2.31
N LEU A 163 -2.36 2.01 1.68
CA LEU A 163 -1.62 2.02 0.42
C LEU A 163 -0.30 2.75 0.58
N HIS A 164 0.79 2.07 0.27
CA HIS A 164 2.04 2.70 -0.14
C HIS A 164 1.92 3.00 -1.64
N PHE A 165 1.96 4.28 -1.96
CA PHE A 165 1.63 4.77 -3.30
C PHE A 165 2.69 5.76 -3.77
N THR A 166 3.44 5.42 -4.82
CA THR A 166 4.58 6.21 -5.26
C THR A 166 4.52 6.50 -6.75
N LYS A 167 4.53 7.78 -7.10
CA LYS A 167 4.77 8.21 -8.46
C LYS A 167 6.27 8.35 -8.72
N LYS A 168 6.75 7.64 -9.73
CA LYS A 168 8.15 7.73 -10.17
C LYS A 168 8.36 8.90 -11.13
N GLN A 169 9.62 9.33 -11.24
CA GLN A 169 9.99 10.31 -12.26
C GLN A 169 9.75 9.73 -13.66
N PRO A 170 9.25 10.52 -14.63
CA PRO A 170 9.23 10.15 -16.04
C PRO A 170 10.65 9.91 -16.58
N GLU A 171 10.80 9.01 -17.55
CA GLU A 171 12.11 8.68 -18.15
C GLU A 171 12.74 9.88 -18.89
N ASP A 172 11.91 10.76 -19.44
CA ASP A 172 12.30 11.96 -20.18
C ASP A 172 12.51 13.20 -19.30
N MET A 173 12.40 13.06 -17.98
CA MET A 173 12.51 14.17 -17.03
C MET A 173 13.67 13.95 -16.05
N ASP A 174 14.48 14.99 -15.83
CA ASP A 174 15.50 15.00 -14.79
C ASP A 174 14.90 14.91 -13.39
N GLY A 175 15.58 14.20 -12.48
CA GLY A 175 15.07 13.94 -11.14
C GLY A 175 14.87 15.20 -10.29
N ASP A 176 15.73 16.23 -10.43
CA ASP A 176 15.56 17.48 -9.68
C ASP A 176 14.42 18.33 -10.29
N GLN A 177 14.23 18.27 -11.58
CA GLN A 177 13.06 18.85 -12.26
C GLN A 177 11.79 18.19 -11.77
N PHE A 178 11.74 16.85 -11.74
CA PHE A 178 10.60 16.10 -11.24
C PHE A 178 10.22 16.45 -9.81
N MET A 179 11.21 16.57 -8.93
CA MET A 179 10.97 16.88 -7.51
C MET A 179 10.37 18.28 -7.28
N ARG A 180 10.42 19.18 -8.24
CA ARG A 180 9.71 20.48 -8.17
C ARG A 180 8.20 20.33 -8.20
N PHE A 181 7.68 19.23 -8.77
CA PHE A 181 6.26 18.90 -8.79
C PHE A 181 5.78 18.15 -7.54
N SER A 182 6.66 17.88 -6.57
CA SER A 182 6.32 17.06 -5.40
C SER A 182 5.15 17.61 -4.58
N LYS A 183 5.05 18.94 -4.45
CA LYS A 183 3.95 19.58 -3.73
C LYS A 183 2.61 19.41 -4.44
N GLU A 184 2.59 19.58 -5.76
CA GLU A 184 1.40 19.42 -6.59
C GLU A 184 0.96 17.95 -6.65
N ILE A 185 1.92 17.01 -6.74
CA ILE A 185 1.64 15.57 -6.68
C ILE A 185 1.05 15.20 -5.33
N ASN A 186 1.66 15.68 -4.22
CA ASN A 186 1.13 15.46 -2.87
C ASN A 186 -0.31 16.00 -2.74
N ALA A 187 -0.57 17.20 -3.25
CA ALA A 187 -1.90 17.80 -3.20
C ALA A 187 -2.92 16.92 -3.93
N VAL A 188 -2.61 16.44 -5.15
CA VAL A 188 -3.49 15.54 -5.91
C VAL A 188 -3.80 14.27 -5.14
N VAL A 189 -2.78 13.63 -4.56
CA VAL A 189 -2.95 12.35 -3.84
C VAL A 189 -3.73 12.56 -2.55
N HIS A 190 -3.37 13.56 -1.74
CA HIS A 190 -4.01 13.81 -0.46
C HIS A 190 -5.46 14.29 -0.62
N GLU A 191 -5.74 15.19 -1.59
CA GLU A 191 -7.11 15.64 -1.88
C GLU A 191 -8.02 14.51 -2.34
N ASN A 192 -7.53 13.63 -3.22
CA ASN A 192 -8.31 12.48 -3.66
C ASN A 192 -8.53 11.46 -2.54
N ALA A 193 -7.51 11.21 -1.70
CA ALA A 193 -7.67 10.32 -0.55
C ALA A 193 -8.74 10.84 0.42
N GLU A 194 -8.68 12.11 0.80
CA GLU A 194 -9.66 12.75 1.68
C GLU A 194 -11.06 12.80 1.04
N PHE A 195 -11.15 13.15 -0.25
CA PHE A 195 -12.43 13.18 -0.98
C PHE A 195 -13.14 11.81 -0.97
N LEU A 196 -12.38 10.73 -1.02
CA LEU A 196 -12.90 9.36 -0.96
C LEU A 196 -13.11 8.83 0.47
N GLY A 197 -12.95 9.69 1.48
CA GLY A 197 -13.18 9.36 2.88
C GLY A 197 -12.01 8.60 3.54
N GLY A 198 -10.82 8.73 2.96
CA GLY A 198 -9.58 8.16 3.47
C GLY A 198 -8.79 9.10 4.37
N SER A 199 -7.48 8.88 4.44
CA SER A 199 -6.52 9.73 5.16
C SER A 199 -5.23 9.88 4.35
N PHE A 200 -4.68 11.07 4.38
CA PHE A 200 -3.39 11.39 3.74
C PHE A 200 -2.17 10.83 4.50
N SER A 201 -2.36 10.26 5.68
CA SER A 201 -1.32 9.58 6.46
C SER A 201 -1.92 8.37 7.18
N ALA A 202 -1.47 7.17 6.81
CA ALA A 202 -1.98 5.92 7.38
C ALA A 202 -1.17 5.49 8.61
N GLU A 203 0.07 5.03 8.43
CA GLU A 203 0.90 4.44 9.50
C GLU A 203 2.18 5.22 9.80
N HIS A 204 2.72 6.00 8.84
CA HIS A 204 4.01 6.70 9.03
C HIS A 204 3.89 7.94 9.94
N GLY A 205 2.68 8.43 10.17
CA GLY A 205 2.42 9.61 10.99
C GLY A 205 2.77 10.93 10.32
N ILE A 206 2.45 12.01 11.00
CA ILE A 206 2.54 13.39 10.46
C ILE A 206 4.00 13.89 10.49
N GLY A 207 4.71 13.65 11.58
CA GLY A 207 6.07 14.15 11.76
C GLY A 207 6.16 15.67 11.62
N SER A 208 7.21 16.13 10.91
CA SER A 208 7.41 17.55 10.59
C SER A 208 6.95 17.90 9.16
N LYS A 209 6.81 16.91 8.29
CA LYS A 209 6.59 17.13 6.85
C LYS A 209 5.11 17.36 6.49
N LEU A 210 4.19 16.72 7.22
CA LEU A 210 2.76 16.74 6.93
C LEU A 210 1.95 17.65 7.86
N LYS A 211 2.61 18.59 8.60
CA LYS A 211 1.92 19.50 9.51
C LYS A 211 0.93 20.43 8.81
N ASP A 212 1.30 20.95 7.65
CA ASP A 212 0.43 21.81 6.84
C ASP A 212 -0.76 21.02 6.29
N ASP A 213 -0.53 19.77 5.87
CA ASP A 213 -1.58 18.87 5.42
C ASP A 213 -2.52 18.49 6.58
N LEU A 214 -1.98 18.27 7.79
CA LEU A 214 -2.80 18.02 8.98
C LEU A 214 -3.78 19.17 9.25
N ILE A 215 -3.30 20.40 9.15
CA ILE A 215 -4.14 21.60 9.34
C ILE A 215 -5.15 21.75 8.21
N LYS A 216 -4.73 21.46 6.97
CA LYS A 216 -5.56 21.63 5.77
C LYS A 216 -6.70 20.61 5.70
N TYR A 217 -6.41 19.34 6.00
CA TYR A 217 -7.35 18.22 5.75
C TYR A 217 -8.05 17.70 7.00
N SER A 218 -7.55 18.00 8.21
CA SER A 218 -8.21 17.52 9.44
C SER A 218 -9.33 18.45 9.90
N ASP A 219 -10.31 17.86 10.59
CA ASP A 219 -11.35 18.63 11.28
C ASP A 219 -10.70 19.63 12.27
N PRO A 220 -11.06 20.93 12.24
CA PRO A 220 -10.50 21.92 13.13
C PRO A 220 -10.63 21.57 14.62
N THR A 221 -11.72 20.92 15.01
CA THR A 221 -11.95 20.44 16.38
C THR A 221 -10.91 19.40 16.79
N LYS A 222 -10.58 18.46 15.87
CA LYS A 222 -9.53 17.45 16.08
C LYS A 222 -8.19 18.14 16.32
N VAL A 223 -7.81 19.10 15.48
CA VAL A 223 -6.54 19.84 15.61
C VAL A 223 -6.48 20.61 16.91
N ASP A 224 -7.58 21.28 17.31
CA ASP A 224 -7.68 22.01 18.58
C ASP A 224 -7.53 21.07 19.80
N LEU A 225 -8.18 19.92 19.77
CA LEU A 225 -8.02 18.91 20.81
C LEU A 225 -6.58 18.38 20.90
N MET A 226 -5.93 18.11 19.75
CA MET A 226 -4.53 17.70 19.73
C MET A 226 -3.62 18.76 20.38
N LYS A 227 -3.83 20.05 20.09
CA LYS A 227 -3.10 21.16 20.71
C LYS A 227 -3.31 21.23 22.23
N LYS A 228 -4.57 21.07 22.67
CA LYS A 228 -4.92 21.06 24.11
C LYS A 228 -4.24 19.90 24.84
N ILE A 229 -4.28 18.69 24.26
CA ILE A 229 -3.61 17.51 24.83
C ILE A 229 -2.09 17.75 24.90
N LYS A 230 -1.47 18.17 23.79
CA LYS A 230 -0.04 18.49 23.75
C LYS A 230 0.35 19.51 24.81
N LYS A 231 -0.37 20.63 24.91
CA LYS A 231 -0.09 21.69 25.89
C LYS A 231 -0.28 21.23 27.35
N THR A 232 -1.22 20.31 27.60
CA THR A 232 -1.46 19.77 28.94
C THR A 232 -0.34 18.84 29.38
N LEU A 233 0.12 17.96 28.49
CA LEU A 233 1.13 16.95 28.81
C LEU A 233 2.56 17.48 28.69
N ASP A 234 2.79 18.43 27.81
CA ASP A 234 4.10 19.01 27.52
C ASP A 234 4.04 20.55 27.44
N PRO A 235 3.75 21.22 28.58
CA PRO A 235 3.58 22.69 28.60
C PRO A 235 4.85 23.44 28.25
N LYS A 236 6.03 22.81 28.32
CA LYS A 236 7.34 23.39 27.98
C LYS A 236 7.76 23.06 26.53
N ASN A 237 6.96 22.29 25.78
CA ASN A 237 7.25 21.86 24.42
C ASN A 237 8.66 21.24 24.24
N ILE A 238 9.04 20.38 25.17
CA ILE A 238 10.34 19.68 25.15
C ILE A 238 10.27 18.25 24.60
N MET A 239 9.05 17.70 24.45
CA MET A 239 8.81 16.36 23.89
C MET A 239 8.54 16.48 22.40
N ASN A 240 9.48 16.05 21.57
CA ASN A 240 9.38 16.13 20.11
C ASN A 240 8.94 17.52 19.61
N PRO A 241 9.70 18.59 19.89
CA PRO A 241 9.36 19.92 19.44
C PRO A 241 9.27 19.97 17.91
N ASP A 242 8.39 20.80 17.37
CA ASP A 242 8.15 21.02 15.94
C ASP A 242 7.68 19.77 15.18
N LYS A 243 7.18 18.76 15.87
CA LYS A 243 6.54 17.56 15.27
C LYS A 243 5.04 17.59 15.52
N LEU A 244 4.28 17.03 14.59
CA LEU A 244 2.84 16.87 14.63
C LEU A 244 2.07 18.19 14.54
N ILE A 245 2.12 19.01 15.57
CA ILE A 245 1.43 20.30 15.69
C ILE A 245 2.31 21.33 16.44
N ASP A 246 2.09 22.60 16.15
CA ASP A 246 2.66 23.71 16.90
C ASP A 246 1.71 24.13 18.02
N ILE A 247 2.27 24.50 19.21
CA ILE A 247 1.55 24.99 20.40
C ILE A 247 2.08 26.33 20.87
#